data_4068ff8d3e5bd2996240aeb7d69674a9
#
_entry.id   4068ff8d3e5bd2996240aeb7d69674a9
#
_cell.length_a   1.000
_cell.length_b   1.000
_cell.length_c   1.000
_cell.angle_alpha   90.00
_cell.angle_beta   90.00
_cell.angle_gamma   90.00
#
_symmetry.space_group_name_H-M   'P 1'
#
loop_
_entity.id
_entity.type
_entity.pdbx_description
1 polymer ?
#
loop_
_entity_poly.entity_id
_entity_poly.type
_entity_poly.pdbx_seq_one_letter_code
_entity_poly.pdbx_strand_id
1 'polypeptide(L)'
;MKKYMIAAAFTLSFSVSKLNAQVSGNANEAMGNAQYNAARANPTSASRFWADNSNDSIITVSVKGLLNLIPDTYVATFNILQTAETAETTELLMQDRIDKFKSKLTSSGANVKDMHVDMISFVPKYDVQTENRLFSKSYNEIPTGFEMQKNVNIRYHTAEQLDDFVKLAAQAEIYDLVKVDCFHSKMETFKDSLRAKCLLELKSKLKSYETLNINLDTLRKTVEEESHTISPSSRYYSYQAFSRSSTKPFKKNGSQANVNETEKTTSRYYMPLGFESFDVTINPVILEPVLQLTFQVVVKYHLKPLNKYYLISPAGEAKRLILK
;
A
#
# COMPACT_ATOMS: atom_id res chain seq x y z
N MET A 1 -30.33 9.80 71.40
CA MET A 1 -30.76 9.65 69.98
C MET A 1 -29.48 9.70 69.11
N LYS A 2 -29.03 8.53 68.67
CA LYS A 2 -27.85 8.38 67.79
C LYS A 2 -28.32 8.36 66.30
N LYS A 3 -27.89 9.35 65.53
CA LYS A 3 -28.13 9.41 64.08
C LYS A 3 -27.06 8.56 63.38
N TYR A 4 -27.43 7.52 62.68
CA TYR A 4 -26.58 6.79 61.80
C TYR A 4 -26.62 7.43 60.40
N MET A 5 -25.46 7.91 59.95
CA MET A 5 -25.24 8.43 58.60
C MET A 5 -24.74 7.26 57.72
N ILE A 6 -25.60 6.79 56.81
CA ILE A 6 -25.25 5.79 55.83
C ILE A 6 -24.59 6.49 54.65
N ALA A 7 -23.29 6.30 54.47
CA ALA A 7 -22.53 6.73 53.28
C ALA A 7 -22.72 5.66 52.17
N ALA A 8 -23.49 6.00 51.13
CA ALA A 8 -23.59 5.20 49.92
C ALA A 8 -22.36 5.47 49.05
N ALA A 9 -21.46 4.47 48.96
CA ALA A 9 -20.35 4.49 48.02
C ALA A 9 -20.89 4.16 46.63
N PHE A 10 -20.91 5.16 45.75
CA PHE A 10 -21.22 4.99 44.33
C PHE A 10 -19.91 4.53 43.63
N THR A 11 -19.82 3.23 43.36
CA THR A 11 -18.77 2.67 42.50
C THR A 11 -19.11 2.97 41.04
N LEU A 12 -18.44 3.99 40.46
CA LEU A 12 -18.49 4.25 39.04
C LEU A 12 -17.66 3.18 38.33
N SER A 13 -18.32 2.15 37.80
CA SER A 13 -17.67 1.21 36.89
C SER A 13 -17.47 1.90 35.52
N PHE A 14 -16.26 2.36 35.27
CA PHE A 14 -15.84 2.74 33.92
C PHE A 14 -15.77 1.48 33.06
N SER A 15 -16.82 1.20 32.31
CA SER A 15 -16.73 0.30 31.18
C SER A 15 -15.91 1.02 30.10
N VAL A 16 -14.66 0.59 29.91
CA VAL A 16 -13.85 0.99 28.73
C VAL A 16 -14.50 0.36 27.53
N SER A 17 -15.49 1.04 26.95
CA SER A 17 -15.96 0.73 25.61
C SER A 17 -14.78 0.98 24.66
N LYS A 18 -14.37 -0.06 23.93
CA LYS A 18 -13.44 0.10 22.80
C LYS A 18 -14.07 1.13 21.87
N LEU A 19 -13.50 2.33 21.82
CA LEU A 19 -13.84 3.33 20.83
C LEU A 19 -13.38 2.79 19.47
N ASN A 20 -14.27 2.09 18.79
CA ASN A 20 -14.10 1.84 17.38
C ASN A 20 -14.21 3.19 16.69
N ALA A 21 -13.09 3.70 16.16
CA ALA A 21 -13.11 4.88 15.32
C ALA A 21 -14.07 4.59 14.16
N GLN A 22 -15.18 5.31 14.10
CA GLN A 22 -16.21 5.10 13.09
C GLN A 22 -15.64 5.58 11.75
N VAL A 23 -15.30 4.62 10.90
CA VAL A 23 -14.89 4.91 9.52
C VAL A 23 -16.14 5.29 8.74
N SER A 24 -16.29 6.56 8.41
CA SER A 24 -17.40 7.07 7.61
C SER A 24 -16.88 7.89 6.43
N GLY A 25 -17.71 8.02 5.41
CA GLY A 25 -17.41 8.82 4.22
C GLY A 25 -17.81 8.12 2.93
N ASN A 26 -17.86 8.88 1.84
CA ASN A 26 -18.34 8.39 0.53
C ASN A 26 -17.54 7.21 -0.01
N ALA A 27 -16.24 7.14 0.26
CA ALA A 27 -15.40 6.04 -0.16
C ALA A 27 -15.78 4.72 0.54
N ASN A 28 -16.10 4.79 1.84
CA ASN A 28 -16.55 3.65 2.63
C ASN A 28 -17.90 3.12 2.14
N GLU A 29 -18.85 4.00 1.83
CA GLU A 29 -20.14 3.60 1.27
C GLU A 29 -20.01 3.04 -0.15
N ALA A 30 -19.17 3.63 -1.00
CA ALA A 30 -19.00 3.20 -2.38
C ALA A 30 -18.36 1.81 -2.49
N MET A 31 -17.43 1.47 -1.58
CA MET A 31 -16.74 0.17 -1.57
C MET A 31 -17.46 -0.89 -0.74
N GLY A 32 -18.45 -0.51 0.06
CA GLY A 32 -19.02 -1.36 1.11
C GLY A 32 -18.05 -1.57 2.28
N ASN A 33 -18.60 -1.60 3.49
CA ASN A 33 -17.80 -1.66 4.73
C ASN A 33 -16.81 -2.84 4.76
N ALA A 34 -17.22 -4.02 4.29
CA ALA A 34 -16.38 -5.22 4.31
C ALA A 34 -15.18 -5.10 3.36
N GLN A 35 -15.39 -4.60 2.14
CA GLN A 35 -14.31 -4.40 1.16
C GLN A 35 -13.37 -3.29 1.60
N TYR A 36 -13.90 -2.18 2.15
CA TYR A 36 -13.09 -1.08 2.66
C TYR A 36 -12.17 -1.56 3.78
N ASN A 37 -12.72 -2.29 4.75
CA ASN A 37 -11.94 -2.83 5.87
C ASN A 37 -10.93 -3.88 5.41
N ALA A 38 -11.29 -4.74 4.45
CA ALA A 38 -10.36 -5.70 3.85
C ALA A 38 -9.21 -5.00 3.13
N ALA A 39 -9.47 -3.92 2.39
CA ALA A 39 -8.43 -3.15 1.71
C ALA A 39 -7.49 -2.43 2.70
N ARG A 40 -8.00 -2.01 3.87
CA ARG A 40 -7.17 -1.46 4.96
C ARG A 40 -6.34 -2.53 5.66
N ALA A 41 -6.94 -3.70 5.91
CA ALA A 41 -6.31 -4.79 6.66
C ALA A 41 -5.35 -5.63 5.82
N ASN A 42 -5.36 -5.48 4.50
CA ASN A 42 -4.67 -6.39 3.60
C ASN A 42 -3.18 -6.01 3.39
N PRO A 43 -2.28 -6.43 4.25
CA PRO A 43 -0.91 -6.67 3.86
C PRO A 43 -0.92 -7.91 2.99
N THR A 44 -0.28 -7.86 1.84
CA THR A 44 -0.25 -8.86 0.78
C THR A 44 0.13 -10.29 1.19
N SER A 45 0.34 -10.55 2.47
CA SER A 45 0.79 -11.84 3.00
C SER A 45 0.06 -12.34 4.25
N ALA A 46 -0.87 -11.58 4.84
CA ALA A 46 -1.50 -11.98 6.12
C ALA A 46 -2.38 -13.25 6.03
N SER A 47 -2.85 -13.62 4.85
CA SER A 47 -3.77 -14.75 4.69
C SER A 47 -3.10 -16.14 4.64
N ARG A 48 -1.76 -16.20 4.55
CA ARG A 48 -1.06 -17.49 4.47
C ARG A 48 -0.71 -18.12 5.82
N PHE A 49 -0.80 -17.37 6.92
CA PHE A 49 -0.33 -17.87 8.22
C PHE A 49 -1.39 -18.59 9.06
N TRP A 50 -2.65 -18.66 8.60
CA TRP A 50 -3.69 -19.43 9.29
C TRP A 50 -3.86 -20.85 8.76
N ALA A 51 -3.21 -21.17 7.68
CA ALA A 51 -3.40 -22.44 6.99
C ALA A 51 -2.25 -23.39 7.25
N ASP A 52 -1.98 -23.82 8.43
CA ASP A 52 -1.38 -25.13 8.68
C ASP A 52 -0.97 -25.36 10.15
N ASN A 53 -1.90 -25.15 11.08
CA ASN A 53 -1.73 -25.66 12.42
C ASN A 53 -2.31 -27.10 12.55
N SER A 54 -2.40 -27.84 11.45
CA SER A 54 -2.79 -29.25 11.48
C SER A 54 -1.73 -30.18 12.06
N ASN A 55 -0.57 -29.62 12.46
CA ASN A 55 0.47 -30.38 13.14
C ASN A 55 0.39 -30.11 14.65
N ASP A 56 -0.27 -31.02 15.39
CA ASP A 56 -0.41 -31.00 16.85
C ASP A 56 0.90 -30.90 17.65
N SER A 57 2.02 -30.79 16.95
CA SER A 57 3.37 -30.81 17.52
C SER A 57 4.13 -29.48 17.40
N ILE A 58 3.44 -28.36 17.04
CA ILE A 58 4.11 -27.06 16.86
C ILE A 58 3.35 -25.97 17.60
N ILE A 59 4.07 -25.18 18.43
CA ILE A 59 3.57 -23.93 18.97
C ILE A 59 4.14 -22.79 18.12
N THR A 60 3.27 -21.97 17.55
CA THR A 60 3.68 -20.81 16.75
C THR A 60 3.39 -19.52 17.50
N VAL A 61 4.41 -18.68 17.69
CA VAL A 61 4.29 -17.34 18.27
C VAL A 61 4.76 -16.32 17.25
N SER A 62 3.93 -15.34 16.96
CA SER A 62 4.26 -14.30 15.98
C SER A 62 4.01 -12.90 16.53
N VAL A 63 4.77 -11.95 16.00
CA VAL A 63 4.59 -10.52 16.24
C VAL A 63 4.66 -9.79 14.90
N LYS A 64 3.70 -8.88 14.70
CA LYS A 64 3.62 -8.00 13.54
C LYS A 64 3.82 -6.55 13.97
N GLY A 65 4.69 -5.84 13.27
CA GLY A 65 4.94 -4.42 13.48
C GLY A 65 4.60 -3.58 12.26
N LEU A 66 4.10 -2.39 12.51
CA LEU A 66 3.84 -1.34 11.53
C LEU A 66 4.52 -0.05 11.98
N LEU A 67 5.22 0.61 11.06
CA LEU A 67 5.75 1.95 11.26
C LEU A 67 5.32 2.83 10.09
N ASN A 68 4.66 3.94 10.39
CA ASN A 68 4.31 4.97 9.42
C ASN A 68 5.37 6.06 9.45
N LEU A 69 5.99 6.32 8.30
CA LEU A 69 7.14 7.19 8.15
C LEU A 69 6.86 8.24 7.09
N ILE A 70 6.88 9.52 7.49
CA ILE A 70 6.77 10.65 6.57
C ILE A 70 8.04 10.68 5.72
N PRO A 71 7.94 10.66 4.38
CA PRO A 71 9.11 10.77 3.52
C PRO A 71 9.85 12.10 3.71
N ASP A 72 11.15 12.12 3.55
CA ASP A 72 11.98 13.32 3.56
C ASP A 72 12.47 13.73 2.17
N THR A 73 12.25 12.88 1.18
CA THR A 73 12.72 13.05 -0.18
C THR A 73 11.71 12.46 -1.15
N TYR A 74 11.44 13.19 -2.21
CA TYR A 74 10.49 12.82 -3.24
C TYR A 74 11.13 12.96 -4.62
N VAL A 75 10.67 12.18 -5.59
CA VAL A 75 11.03 12.32 -7.00
C VAL A 75 9.76 12.38 -7.82
N ALA A 76 9.50 13.53 -8.43
CA ALA A 76 8.42 13.71 -9.40
C ALA A 76 8.92 13.33 -10.79
N THR A 77 8.14 12.54 -11.52
CA THR A 77 8.39 12.16 -12.91
C THR A 77 7.36 12.83 -13.81
N PHE A 78 7.83 13.74 -14.67
CA PHE A 78 7.02 14.35 -15.73
C PHE A 78 7.33 13.67 -17.06
N ASN A 79 6.29 13.34 -17.84
CA ASN A 79 6.45 12.82 -19.19
C ASN A 79 6.26 13.92 -20.23
N ILE A 80 7.07 13.87 -21.28
CA ILE A 80 7.00 14.77 -22.42
C ILE A 80 6.88 13.92 -23.68
N LEU A 81 5.81 14.13 -24.42
CA LEU A 81 5.60 13.56 -25.74
C LEU A 81 5.71 14.68 -26.77
N GLN A 82 6.52 14.50 -27.80
CA GLN A 82 6.71 15.43 -28.89
C GLN A 82 6.59 14.71 -30.23
N THR A 83 5.82 15.27 -31.14
CA THR A 83 5.68 14.78 -32.52
C THR A 83 6.01 15.89 -33.51
N ALA A 84 6.67 15.56 -34.63
CA ALA A 84 6.92 16.46 -35.76
C ALA A 84 7.10 15.64 -37.04
N GLU A 85 7.12 16.31 -38.18
CA GLU A 85 7.27 15.68 -39.50
C GLU A 85 8.66 15.04 -39.72
N THR A 86 9.72 15.61 -39.15
CA THR A 86 11.08 15.09 -39.28
C THR A 86 11.67 14.72 -37.90
N ALA A 87 12.59 13.80 -37.88
CA ALA A 87 13.34 13.40 -36.69
C ALA A 87 14.06 14.58 -36.03
N GLU A 88 14.74 15.42 -36.84
CA GLU A 88 15.46 16.59 -36.39
C GLU A 88 14.52 17.61 -35.74
N THR A 89 13.40 17.93 -36.38
CA THR A 89 12.43 18.89 -35.84
C THR A 89 11.80 18.36 -34.55
N THR A 90 11.55 17.05 -34.46
CA THR A 90 11.01 16.41 -33.22
C THR A 90 11.99 16.58 -32.06
N GLU A 91 13.30 16.39 -32.31
CA GLU A 91 14.35 16.56 -31.29
C GLU A 91 14.49 18.02 -30.86
N LEU A 92 14.54 18.96 -31.81
CA LEU A 92 14.64 20.39 -31.52
C LEU A 92 13.50 20.90 -30.65
N LEU A 93 12.26 20.54 -30.99
CA LEU A 93 11.06 20.93 -30.21
C LEU A 93 11.08 20.30 -28.83
N MET A 94 11.47 19.03 -28.72
CA MET A 94 11.61 18.34 -27.42
C MET A 94 12.65 19.04 -26.56
N GLN A 95 13.81 19.36 -27.11
CA GLN A 95 14.91 20.02 -26.40
C GLN A 95 14.52 21.43 -25.94
N ASP A 96 13.83 22.21 -26.78
CA ASP A 96 13.33 23.55 -26.43
C ASP A 96 12.41 23.51 -25.19
N ARG A 97 11.48 22.57 -25.13
CA ARG A 97 10.57 22.40 -23.96
C ARG A 97 11.38 22.05 -22.70
N ILE A 98 12.34 21.14 -22.79
CA ILE A 98 13.20 20.73 -21.66
C ILE A 98 14.04 21.90 -21.19
N ASP A 99 14.66 22.67 -22.10
CA ASP A 99 15.52 23.80 -21.75
C ASP A 99 14.73 24.97 -21.15
N LYS A 100 13.51 25.23 -21.64
CA LYS A 100 12.56 26.15 -21.02
C LYS A 100 12.24 25.74 -19.60
N PHE A 101 11.90 24.48 -19.37
CA PHE A 101 11.59 23.98 -18.04
C PHE A 101 12.78 24.08 -17.10
N LYS A 102 13.96 23.63 -17.54
CA LYS A 102 15.21 23.70 -16.79
C LYS A 102 15.59 25.14 -16.40
N SER A 103 15.44 26.08 -17.34
CA SER A 103 15.71 27.52 -17.10
C SER A 103 14.77 28.07 -16.03
N LYS A 104 13.48 27.76 -16.10
CA LYS A 104 12.47 28.19 -15.11
C LYS A 104 12.73 27.59 -13.73
N LEU A 105 13.07 26.29 -13.65
CA LEU A 105 13.47 25.62 -12.41
C LEU A 105 14.68 26.29 -11.77
N THR A 106 15.70 26.59 -12.58
CA THR A 106 16.91 27.30 -12.09
C THR A 106 16.56 28.68 -11.56
N SER A 107 15.69 29.41 -12.26
CA SER A 107 15.23 30.75 -11.84
C SER A 107 14.40 30.73 -10.55
N SER A 108 13.70 29.62 -10.26
CA SER A 108 12.97 29.45 -9.00
C SER A 108 13.85 28.99 -7.82
N GLY A 109 15.17 28.80 -8.06
CA GLY A 109 16.12 28.35 -7.03
C GLY A 109 16.27 26.83 -6.92
N ALA A 110 15.64 26.04 -7.80
CA ALA A 110 15.83 24.60 -7.84
C ALA A 110 17.24 24.26 -8.36
N ASN A 111 17.85 23.23 -7.75
CA ASN A 111 19.18 22.80 -8.16
C ASN A 111 19.08 21.89 -9.40
N VAL A 112 19.73 22.26 -10.49
CA VAL A 112 19.77 21.45 -11.73
C VAL A 112 20.32 20.04 -11.51
N LYS A 113 21.16 19.84 -10.49
CA LYS A 113 21.67 18.50 -10.14
C LYS A 113 20.58 17.56 -9.62
N ASP A 114 19.43 18.10 -9.20
CA ASP A 114 18.27 17.35 -8.74
C ASP A 114 17.33 16.97 -9.90
N MET A 115 17.69 17.32 -11.14
CA MET A 115 16.96 17.02 -12.35
C MET A 115 17.73 16.01 -13.21
N HIS A 116 17.02 14.98 -13.69
CA HIS A 116 17.51 13.99 -14.64
C HIS A 116 16.52 13.83 -15.79
N VAL A 117 17.02 13.81 -17.01
CA VAL A 117 16.22 13.58 -18.22
C VAL A 117 16.54 12.20 -18.77
N ASP A 118 15.52 11.42 -19.00
CA ASP A 118 15.57 10.03 -19.44
C ASP A 118 14.87 9.88 -20.80
N MET A 119 15.52 9.24 -21.77
CA MET A 119 14.95 8.94 -23.08
C MET A 119 14.15 7.64 -23.00
N ILE A 120 12.85 7.72 -23.33
CA ILE A 120 11.95 6.54 -23.30
C ILE A 120 11.84 5.92 -24.70
N SER A 121 11.52 6.72 -25.72
CA SER A 121 11.37 6.23 -27.09
C SER A 121 11.61 7.34 -28.12
N PHE A 122 12.06 6.93 -29.30
CA PHE A 122 12.11 7.77 -30.48
C PHE A 122 11.81 6.90 -31.70
N VAL A 123 10.61 7.05 -32.25
CA VAL A 123 10.09 6.16 -33.27
C VAL A 123 9.40 6.91 -34.42
N PRO A 124 9.42 6.39 -35.65
CA PRO A 124 8.58 6.92 -36.72
C PRO A 124 7.10 6.64 -36.41
N LYS A 125 6.26 7.60 -36.76
CA LYS A 125 4.81 7.52 -36.64
C LYS A 125 4.20 7.22 -37.99
N TYR A 126 3.26 6.26 -38.03
CA TYR A 126 2.53 5.87 -39.23
C TYR A 126 1.04 6.16 -39.07
N ASP A 127 0.41 6.52 -40.19
CA ASP A 127 -1.05 6.63 -40.27
C ASP A 127 -1.60 5.65 -41.28
N VAL A 128 -2.83 5.19 -41.09
CA VAL A 128 -3.46 4.20 -41.99
C VAL A 128 -4.30 4.94 -43.00
N GLN A 129 -3.85 4.99 -44.26
CA GLN A 129 -4.67 5.45 -45.36
C GLN A 129 -5.53 4.30 -45.93
N THR A 130 -6.85 4.55 -46.00
CA THR A 130 -7.80 3.62 -46.61
C THR A 130 -8.02 3.97 -48.06
N GLU A 131 -7.61 3.13 -49.00
CA GLU A 131 -8.00 3.22 -50.41
C GLU A 131 -9.23 2.39 -50.67
N ASN A 132 -10.30 3.06 -51.10
CA ASN A 132 -11.52 2.39 -51.55
C ASN A 132 -11.33 1.92 -53.00
N ARG A 133 -11.25 0.61 -53.23
CA ARG A 133 -11.34 0.00 -54.57
C ARG A 133 -12.76 -0.50 -54.81
N LEU A 134 -13.13 -0.68 -56.06
CA LEU A 134 -14.50 -1.02 -56.48
C LEU A 134 -15.15 -2.23 -55.79
N PHE A 135 -14.33 -3.16 -55.26
CA PHE A 135 -14.79 -4.37 -54.56
C PHE A 135 -14.02 -4.72 -53.29
N SER A 136 -13.08 -3.86 -52.85
CA SER A 136 -12.26 -4.10 -51.64
C SER A 136 -11.77 -2.79 -51.04
N LYS A 137 -11.39 -2.82 -49.76
CA LYS A 137 -10.65 -1.76 -49.06
C LYS A 137 -9.21 -2.19 -48.91
N SER A 138 -8.28 -1.36 -49.28
CA SER A 138 -6.85 -1.55 -49.01
C SER A 138 -6.45 -0.57 -47.91
N TYR A 139 -5.65 -1.04 -46.95
CA TYR A 139 -5.10 -0.23 -45.85
C TYR A 139 -3.61 -0.14 -46.05
N ASN A 140 -3.08 1.05 -46.25
CA ASN A 140 -1.65 1.30 -46.40
C ASN A 140 -1.15 2.13 -45.23
N GLU A 141 -0.12 1.68 -44.56
CA GLU A 141 0.59 2.46 -43.53
C GLU A 141 1.54 3.44 -44.21
N ILE A 142 1.33 4.73 -43.95
CA ILE A 142 2.16 5.81 -44.48
C ILE A 142 2.86 6.51 -43.33
N PRO A 143 4.20 6.72 -43.42
CA PRO A 143 4.92 7.48 -42.40
C PRO A 143 4.43 8.95 -42.40
N THR A 144 4.01 9.43 -41.23
CA THR A 144 3.47 10.79 -41.05
C THR A 144 4.35 11.67 -40.18
N GLY A 145 5.48 11.15 -39.70
CA GLY A 145 6.41 11.91 -38.90
C GLY A 145 7.16 11.03 -37.89
N PHE A 146 7.60 11.66 -36.82
CA PHE A 146 8.34 11.03 -35.72
C PHE A 146 7.71 11.41 -34.39
N GLU A 147 7.82 10.51 -33.44
CA GLU A 147 7.39 10.69 -32.06
C GLU A 147 8.55 10.42 -31.12
N MET A 148 8.78 11.34 -30.19
CA MET A 148 9.81 11.21 -29.15
C MET A 148 9.14 11.35 -27.78
N GLN A 149 9.54 10.48 -26.85
CA GLN A 149 9.10 10.48 -25.47
C GLN A 149 10.29 10.52 -24.54
N LYS A 150 10.30 11.50 -23.63
CA LYS A 150 11.29 11.63 -22.55
C LYS A 150 10.60 11.82 -21.21
N ASN A 151 11.25 11.34 -20.13
CA ASN A 151 10.86 11.64 -18.77
C ASN A 151 11.83 12.66 -18.16
N VAL A 152 11.26 13.56 -17.38
CA VAL A 152 12.02 14.50 -16.54
C VAL A 152 11.76 14.14 -15.09
N ASN A 153 12.76 13.65 -14.40
CA ASN A 153 12.74 13.30 -12.99
C ASN A 153 13.33 14.44 -12.16
N ILE A 154 12.60 14.91 -11.14
CA ILE A 154 13.03 16.03 -10.29
C ILE A 154 12.89 15.63 -8.83
N ARG A 155 14.02 15.72 -8.10
CA ARG A 155 14.04 15.51 -6.65
C ARG A 155 13.60 16.77 -5.92
N TYR A 156 12.79 16.59 -4.85
CA TYR A 156 12.31 17.68 -4.01
C TYR A 156 12.03 17.17 -2.58
N HIS A 157 11.69 18.10 -1.66
CA HIS A 157 11.54 17.81 -0.23
C HIS A 157 10.23 18.28 0.38
N THR A 158 9.50 19.20 -0.26
CA THR A 158 8.24 19.73 0.29
C THR A 158 7.13 19.77 -0.77
N ALA A 159 5.88 19.70 -0.32
CA ALA A 159 4.71 19.73 -1.22
C ALA A 159 4.65 21.03 -2.03
N GLU A 160 5.05 22.16 -1.43
CA GLU A 160 5.07 23.46 -2.09
C GLU A 160 6.03 23.47 -3.31
N GLN A 161 7.17 22.76 -3.19
CA GLN A 161 8.10 22.62 -4.32
C GLN A 161 7.45 21.86 -5.49
N LEU A 162 6.64 20.82 -5.20
CA LEU A 162 5.92 20.11 -6.26
C LEU A 162 4.91 21.01 -6.97
N ASP A 163 4.14 21.79 -6.20
CA ASP A 163 3.16 22.73 -6.76
C ASP A 163 3.83 23.75 -7.67
N ASP A 164 5.00 24.25 -7.29
CA ASP A 164 5.78 25.15 -8.12
C ASP A 164 6.34 24.46 -9.37
N PHE A 165 6.83 23.22 -9.25
CA PHE A 165 7.30 22.44 -10.40
C PHE A 165 6.18 22.18 -11.42
N VAL A 166 4.97 21.87 -10.96
CA VAL A 166 3.79 21.68 -11.83
C VAL A 166 3.46 22.97 -12.59
N LYS A 167 3.50 24.15 -11.92
CA LYS A 167 3.27 25.44 -12.55
C LYS A 167 4.36 25.75 -13.61
N LEU A 168 5.64 25.52 -13.28
CA LEU A 168 6.76 25.77 -14.17
C LEU A 168 6.79 24.79 -15.35
N ALA A 169 6.41 23.53 -15.13
CA ALA A 169 6.26 22.53 -16.17
C ALA A 169 5.14 22.93 -17.16
N ALA A 170 3.98 23.36 -16.65
CA ALA A 170 2.89 23.84 -17.49
C ALA A 170 3.29 25.04 -18.36
N GLN A 171 4.10 25.96 -17.87
CA GLN A 171 4.66 27.07 -18.64
C GLN A 171 5.68 26.65 -19.72
N ALA A 172 6.20 25.43 -19.64
CA ALA A 172 7.04 24.80 -20.65
C ALA A 172 6.26 23.77 -21.48
N GLU A 173 4.93 23.81 -21.42
CA GLU A 173 4.02 22.90 -22.12
C GLU A 173 4.16 21.42 -21.71
N ILE A 174 4.61 21.18 -20.48
CA ILE A 174 4.75 19.84 -19.87
C ILE A 174 3.59 19.67 -18.89
N TYR A 175 2.62 18.81 -19.20
CA TYR A 175 1.36 18.70 -18.46
C TYR A 175 1.18 17.36 -17.75
N ASP A 176 2.01 16.35 -18.05
CA ASP A 176 1.83 14.99 -17.56
C ASP A 176 2.78 14.71 -16.38
N LEU A 177 2.24 14.83 -15.15
CA LEU A 177 2.90 14.32 -13.96
C LEU A 177 2.51 12.84 -13.79
N VAL A 178 3.41 11.94 -14.20
CA VAL A 178 3.19 10.49 -14.23
C VAL A 178 3.10 9.90 -12.84
N LYS A 179 4.08 10.23 -11.98
CA LYS A 179 4.18 9.68 -10.63
C LYS A 179 5.05 10.53 -9.71
N VAL A 180 4.91 10.26 -8.42
CA VAL A 180 5.81 10.73 -7.37
C VAL A 180 6.28 9.52 -6.57
N ASP A 181 7.59 9.29 -6.56
CA ASP A 181 8.24 8.29 -5.73
C ASP A 181 8.69 8.93 -4.40
N CYS A 182 8.55 8.19 -3.31
CA CYS A 182 8.81 8.65 -1.95
C CYS A 182 9.98 7.88 -1.34
N PHE A 183 10.89 8.59 -0.68
CA PHE A 183 12.08 8.05 -0.04
C PHE A 183 12.26 8.63 1.36
N HIS A 184 13.09 7.95 2.16
CA HIS A 184 13.54 8.49 3.45
C HIS A 184 15.01 8.16 3.66
N SER A 185 15.82 9.18 3.99
CA SER A 185 17.28 9.07 4.12
C SER A 185 17.75 8.10 5.20
N LYS A 186 16.95 7.92 6.27
CA LYS A 186 17.27 7.04 7.42
C LYS A 186 16.41 5.77 7.44
N MET A 187 16.03 5.25 6.27
CA MET A 187 15.15 4.10 6.13
C MET A 187 15.65 2.89 6.96
N GLU A 188 16.93 2.55 6.88
CA GLU A 188 17.49 1.40 7.57
C GLU A 188 17.42 1.55 9.11
N THR A 189 17.69 2.75 9.63
CA THR A 189 17.56 3.03 11.08
C THR A 189 16.12 2.80 11.57
N PHE A 190 15.13 3.15 10.76
CA PHE A 190 13.72 2.93 11.11
C PHE A 190 13.32 1.46 11.02
N LYS A 191 13.84 0.71 10.04
CA LYS A 191 13.66 -0.74 9.97
C LYS A 191 14.22 -1.42 11.21
N ASP A 192 15.44 -1.07 11.61
CA ASP A 192 16.09 -1.61 12.81
C ASP A 192 15.28 -1.27 14.08
N SER A 193 14.78 -0.04 14.19
CA SER A 193 13.95 0.38 15.31
C SER A 193 12.65 -0.42 15.40
N LEU A 194 11.96 -0.63 14.26
CA LEU A 194 10.75 -1.44 14.21
C LEU A 194 11.04 -2.89 14.60
N ARG A 195 12.10 -3.46 14.02
CA ARG A 195 12.55 -4.83 14.33
C ARG A 195 12.84 -5.00 15.83
N ALA A 196 13.58 -4.07 16.44
CA ALA A 196 13.90 -4.12 17.86
C ALA A 196 12.65 -4.10 18.75
N LYS A 197 11.67 -3.24 18.44
CA LYS A 197 10.40 -3.19 19.16
C LYS A 197 9.57 -4.46 19.00
N CYS A 198 9.53 -5.05 17.82
CA CYS A 198 8.84 -6.31 17.58
C CYS A 198 9.50 -7.48 18.32
N LEU A 199 10.83 -7.50 18.42
CA LEU A 199 11.54 -8.52 19.20
C LEU A 199 11.31 -8.38 20.72
N LEU A 200 11.17 -7.14 21.22
CA LEU A 200 10.78 -6.91 22.61
C LEU A 200 9.36 -7.40 22.88
N GLU A 201 8.41 -7.12 21.99
CA GLU A 201 7.04 -7.61 22.09
C GLU A 201 6.98 -9.15 21.99
N LEU A 202 7.78 -9.76 21.10
CA LEU A 202 7.90 -11.20 21.01
C LEU A 202 8.39 -11.80 22.34
N LYS A 203 9.39 -11.19 22.95
CA LYS A 203 9.91 -11.63 24.28
C LYS A 203 8.82 -11.52 25.34
N SER A 204 7.99 -10.48 25.32
CA SER A 204 6.86 -10.32 26.23
C SER A 204 5.82 -11.42 26.03
N LYS A 205 5.44 -11.72 24.77
CA LYS A 205 4.52 -12.81 24.45
C LYS A 205 5.07 -14.17 24.88
N LEU A 206 6.35 -14.45 24.66
CA LEU A 206 6.99 -15.70 25.08
C LEU A 206 6.96 -15.88 26.59
N LYS A 207 7.21 -14.82 27.36
CA LYS A 207 7.11 -14.84 28.82
C LYS A 207 5.71 -15.22 29.32
N SER A 208 4.65 -14.90 28.57
CA SER A 208 3.29 -15.28 28.93
C SER A 208 3.08 -16.80 28.92
N TYR A 209 3.84 -17.57 28.12
CA TYR A 209 3.77 -19.04 28.12
C TYR A 209 4.34 -19.65 29.40
N GLU A 210 5.29 -18.99 30.05
CA GLU A 210 5.83 -19.43 31.35
C GLU A 210 4.73 -19.41 32.42
N THR A 211 3.78 -18.45 32.37
CA THR A 211 2.65 -18.38 33.30
C THR A 211 1.66 -19.54 33.11
N LEU A 212 1.67 -20.17 31.93
CA LEU A 212 0.90 -21.37 31.61
C LEU A 212 1.68 -22.67 31.93
N ASN A 213 2.84 -22.57 32.59
CA ASN A 213 3.77 -23.67 32.83
C ASN A 213 4.27 -24.39 31.57
N ILE A 214 4.34 -23.65 30.44
CA ILE A 214 4.89 -24.15 29.18
C ILE A 214 6.34 -23.64 29.06
N ASN A 215 7.31 -24.52 29.22
CA ASN A 215 8.71 -24.19 29.04
C ASN A 215 9.09 -24.34 27.56
N LEU A 216 9.24 -23.20 26.87
CA LEU A 216 9.62 -23.14 25.47
C LEU A 216 11.13 -23.21 25.22
N ASP A 217 11.97 -22.93 26.24
CA ASP A 217 13.43 -22.83 26.09
C ASP A 217 14.10 -24.16 25.74
N THR A 218 13.52 -25.26 26.18
CA THR A 218 14.03 -26.62 25.94
C THR A 218 13.60 -27.18 24.57
N LEU A 219 12.76 -26.47 23.83
CA LEU A 219 12.23 -26.92 22.56
C LEU A 219 13.11 -26.47 21.39
N ARG A 220 13.19 -27.30 20.34
CA ARG A 220 13.77 -26.89 19.07
C ARG A 220 12.93 -25.76 18.49
N LYS A 221 13.56 -24.67 18.08
CA LYS A 221 12.88 -23.50 17.52
C LYS A 221 13.39 -23.17 16.11
N THR A 222 12.48 -22.68 15.27
CA THR A 222 12.76 -22.07 13.98
C THR A 222 12.27 -20.63 14.02
N VAL A 223 13.05 -19.69 13.51
CA VAL A 223 12.71 -18.27 13.45
C VAL A 223 12.66 -17.84 12.00
N GLU A 224 11.58 -17.15 11.64
CA GLU A 224 11.36 -16.55 10.33
C GLU A 224 11.13 -15.06 10.52
N GLU A 225 11.82 -14.22 9.76
CA GLU A 225 11.63 -12.76 9.76
C GLU A 225 11.29 -12.30 8.34
N GLU A 226 10.33 -11.39 8.24
CA GLU A 226 9.89 -10.80 6.97
C GLU A 226 9.71 -9.29 7.14
N SER A 227 10.15 -8.52 6.16
CA SER A 227 10.07 -7.05 6.19
C SER A 227 9.68 -6.52 4.83
N HIS A 228 8.71 -5.59 4.79
CA HIS A 228 8.26 -4.93 3.56
C HIS A 228 8.22 -3.42 3.73
N THR A 229 8.45 -2.73 2.61
CA THR A 229 8.23 -1.29 2.48
C THR A 229 7.10 -1.08 1.49
N ILE A 230 6.07 -0.36 1.91
CA ILE A 230 4.89 -0.05 1.11
C ILE A 230 4.94 1.44 0.77
N SER A 231 5.01 1.74 -0.53
CA SER A 231 4.97 3.11 -1.02
C SER A 231 3.54 3.66 -1.03
N PRO A 232 3.34 4.97 -0.78
CA PRO A 232 2.04 5.61 -0.89
C PRO A 232 1.38 5.38 -2.25
N SER A 233 2.14 5.35 -3.35
CA SER A 233 1.63 5.17 -4.71
C SER A 233 0.80 3.90 -4.90
N SER A 234 1.09 2.83 -4.14
CA SER A 234 0.36 1.56 -4.18
C SER A 234 -0.93 1.58 -3.35
N ARG A 235 -1.22 2.67 -2.64
CA ARG A 235 -2.32 2.79 -1.69
C ARG A 235 -3.34 3.86 -2.05
N TYR A 236 -3.35 4.32 -3.32
CA TYR A 236 -4.40 5.17 -3.85
C TYR A 236 -5.52 4.33 -4.45
N TYR A 237 -6.72 4.60 -3.99
CA TYR A 237 -7.94 3.97 -4.45
C TYR A 237 -8.83 5.00 -5.12
N SER A 238 -9.73 4.53 -5.98
CA SER A 238 -10.68 5.39 -6.67
C SER A 238 -12.11 4.97 -6.37
N TYR A 239 -13.01 5.93 -6.34
CA TYR A 239 -14.45 5.68 -6.29
C TYR A 239 -15.18 6.72 -7.13
N GLN A 240 -16.38 6.38 -7.57
CA GLN A 240 -17.27 7.34 -8.23
C GLN A 240 -18.22 7.93 -7.18
N ALA A 241 -18.07 9.23 -6.92
CA ALA A 241 -19.01 9.95 -6.08
C ALA A 241 -20.32 10.13 -6.87
N PHE A 242 -21.39 9.51 -6.40
CA PHE A 242 -22.72 9.68 -6.97
C PHE A 242 -23.72 10.02 -5.89
N SER A 243 -24.52 11.04 -6.13
CA SER A 243 -25.78 11.19 -5.44
C SER A 243 -26.71 10.11 -5.99
N ARG A 244 -27.34 9.32 -5.13
CA ARG A 244 -28.41 8.44 -5.57
C ARG A 244 -29.50 9.31 -6.19
N SER A 245 -29.61 9.25 -7.51
CA SER A 245 -30.78 9.79 -8.19
C SER A 245 -31.99 9.02 -7.65
N SER A 246 -32.86 9.70 -6.94
CA SER A 246 -34.09 9.13 -6.39
C SER A 246 -35.18 8.92 -7.47
N THR A 247 -34.84 9.16 -8.70
CA THR A 247 -35.74 8.88 -9.82
C THR A 247 -35.76 7.37 -10.06
N LYS A 248 -36.71 6.69 -9.40
CA LYS A 248 -37.21 5.43 -9.93
C LYS A 248 -37.56 5.64 -11.41
N PRO A 249 -37.09 4.78 -12.33
CA PRO A 249 -37.44 4.91 -13.71
C PRO A 249 -38.97 4.93 -13.80
N PHE A 250 -39.53 6.03 -14.29
CA PHE A 250 -40.95 6.15 -14.50
C PHE A 250 -41.33 5.14 -15.60
N LYS A 251 -41.86 3.98 -15.17
CA LYS A 251 -42.51 3.04 -16.07
C LYS A 251 -43.81 3.70 -16.53
N LYS A 252 -43.75 4.49 -17.57
CA LYS A 252 -44.91 4.87 -18.31
C LYS A 252 -44.91 4.07 -19.62
N ASN A 253 -45.81 3.08 -19.68
CA ASN A 253 -46.21 2.34 -20.88
C ASN A 253 -45.09 2.04 -21.90
N GLY A 254 -44.37 0.95 -21.72
CA GLY A 254 -43.74 0.19 -22.80
C GLY A 254 -42.56 0.82 -23.57
N SER A 255 -42.22 2.06 -23.33
CA SER A 255 -41.06 2.71 -23.96
C SER A 255 -39.86 2.65 -23.02
N GLN A 256 -38.77 2.02 -23.45
CA GLN A 256 -37.45 2.18 -22.81
C GLN A 256 -37.07 3.66 -22.92
N ALA A 257 -37.14 4.39 -21.83
CA ALA A 257 -36.53 5.71 -21.77
C ALA A 257 -35.02 5.54 -21.91
N ASN A 258 -34.42 6.12 -22.95
CA ASN A 258 -33.00 6.28 -23.05
C ASN A 258 -32.56 7.19 -21.90
N VAL A 259 -32.02 6.61 -20.83
CA VAL A 259 -31.42 7.37 -19.75
C VAL A 259 -30.01 7.73 -20.22
N ASN A 260 -29.78 8.97 -20.60
CA ASN A 260 -28.44 9.49 -20.78
C ASN A 260 -27.78 9.57 -19.39
N GLU A 261 -26.94 8.61 -19.05
CA GLU A 261 -26.18 8.67 -17.84
C GLU A 261 -25.14 9.79 -17.94
N THR A 262 -25.19 10.73 -17.00
CA THR A 262 -24.16 11.77 -16.85
C THR A 262 -22.85 11.13 -16.44
N GLU A 263 -21.76 11.50 -17.08
CA GLU A 263 -20.41 11.05 -16.71
C GLU A 263 -20.13 11.39 -15.25
N LYS A 264 -19.79 10.36 -14.46
CA LYS A 264 -19.55 10.50 -13.02
C LYS A 264 -18.08 10.78 -12.79
N THR A 265 -17.77 11.82 -12.03
CA THR A 265 -16.40 12.15 -11.67
C THR A 265 -15.79 11.07 -10.77
N THR A 266 -14.63 10.56 -11.17
CA THR A 266 -13.85 9.62 -10.38
C THR A 266 -12.97 10.38 -9.39
N SER A 267 -13.20 10.17 -8.10
CA SER A 267 -12.38 10.71 -7.03
C SER A 267 -11.34 9.68 -6.58
N ARG A 268 -10.14 10.16 -6.25
CA ARG A 268 -9.05 9.32 -5.71
C ARG A 268 -8.74 9.73 -4.29
N TYR A 269 -8.35 8.76 -3.46
CA TYR A 269 -7.98 9.01 -2.07
C TYR A 269 -6.89 8.02 -1.63
N TYR A 270 -6.09 8.46 -0.66
CA TYR A 270 -5.07 7.64 -0.04
C TYR A 270 -5.68 6.77 1.07
N MET A 271 -5.39 5.48 1.07
CA MET A 271 -5.86 4.53 2.07
C MET A 271 -4.68 3.68 2.59
N PRO A 272 -4.02 4.10 3.67
CA PRO A 272 -2.93 3.35 4.27
C PRO A 272 -3.42 2.04 4.89
N LEU A 273 -2.47 1.15 5.23
CA LEU A 273 -2.77 -0.01 6.09
C LEU A 273 -3.31 0.48 7.44
N GLY A 274 -4.36 -0.16 7.91
CA GLY A 274 -4.85 0.03 9.27
C GLY A 274 -3.89 -0.57 10.30
N PHE A 275 -3.82 0.02 11.49
CA PHE A 275 -2.94 -0.41 12.56
C PHE A 275 -3.52 -1.57 13.40
N GLU A 276 -4.79 -1.88 13.24
CA GLU A 276 -5.57 -2.79 14.11
C GLU A 276 -5.07 -4.25 14.04
N SER A 277 -4.40 -4.62 12.96
CA SER A 277 -3.87 -5.98 12.74
C SER A 277 -2.42 -6.16 13.17
N PHE A 278 -1.81 -5.13 13.79
CA PHE A 278 -0.42 -5.13 14.21
C PHE A 278 -0.30 -5.12 15.73
N ASP A 279 0.66 -5.88 16.24
CA ASP A 279 0.97 -5.94 17.67
C ASP A 279 1.72 -4.69 18.13
N VAL A 280 2.60 -4.18 17.26
CA VAL A 280 3.42 -2.99 17.48
C VAL A 280 3.13 -1.98 16.40
N THR A 281 2.69 -0.77 16.78
CA THR A 281 2.48 0.32 15.82
C THR A 281 3.25 1.56 16.26
N ILE A 282 4.00 2.13 15.33
CA ILE A 282 4.74 3.39 15.52
C ILE A 282 4.11 4.43 14.59
N ASN A 283 3.80 5.61 15.15
CA ASN A 283 3.11 6.72 14.46
C ASN A 283 1.76 6.27 13.84
N PRO A 284 0.76 5.89 14.66
CA PRO A 284 -0.50 5.35 14.15
C PRO A 284 -1.38 6.39 13.42
N VAL A 285 -1.19 7.68 13.71
CA VAL A 285 -1.97 8.78 13.13
C VAL A 285 -1.31 9.21 11.81
N ILE A 286 -2.08 9.18 10.73
CA ILE A 286 -1.62 9.53 9.38
C ILE A 286 -2.47 10.69 8.87
N LEU A 287 -1.83 11.82 8.59
CA LEU A 287 -2.45 13.00 7.99
C LEU A 287 -2.15 13.10 6.48
N GLU A 288 -0.98 12.64 6.07
CA GLU A 288 -0.45 12.74 4.71
C GLU A 288 0.01 11.37 4.21
N PRO A 289 0.25 11.18 2.90
CA PRO A 289 0.79 9.93 2.37
C PRO A 289 2.15 9.58 2.97
N VAL A 290 2.27 8.40 3.58
CA VAL A 290 3.46 7.92 4.29
C VAL A 290 4.04 6.66 3.67
N LEU A 291 5.34 6.45 3.85
CA LEU A 291 5.95 5.14 3.70
C LEU A 291 5.54 4.26 4.88
N GLN A 292 5.01 3.07 4.60
CA GLN A 292 4.64 2.12 5.63
C GLN A 292 5.65 0.97 5.65
N LEU A 293 6.38 0.84 6.77
CA LEU A 293 7.26 -0.29 7.00
C LEU A 293 6.50 -1.35 7.80
N THR A 294 6.50 -2.57 7.31
CA THR A 294 5.98 -3.71 8.06
C THR A 294 7.11 -4.66 8.39
N PHE A 295 7.04 -5.24 9.57
CA PHE A 295 7.95 -6.28 10.02
C PHE A 295 7.14 -7.39 10.69
N GLN A 296 7.49 -8.62 10.39
CA GLN A 296 6.89 -9.77 11.04
C GLN A 296 8.00 -10.72 11.47
N VAL A 297 7.89 -11.21 12.70
CA VAL A 297 8.70 -12.31 13.20
C VAL A 297 7.80 -13.45 13.64
N VAL A 298 8.14 -14.65 13.23
CA VAL A 298 7.44 -15.89 13.57
C VAL A 298 8.43 -16.85 14.19
N VAL A 299 8.10 -17.35 15.37
CA VAL A 299 8.86 -18.41 16.04
C VAL A 299 8.01 -19.66 16.16
N LYS A 300 8.50 -20.74 15.60
CA LYS A 300 7.86 -22.06 15.65
C LYS A 300 8.65 -22.95 16.61
N TYR A 301 8.00 -23.41 17.66
CA TYR A 301 8.56 -24.35 18.65
C TYR A 301 8.07 -25.76 18.35
N HIS A 302 8.98 -26.66 18.06
CA HIS A 302 8.67 -28.05 17.77
C HIS A 302 8.60 -28.85 19.06
N LEU A 303 7.38 -29.28 19.40
CA LEU A 303 7.17 -30.17 20.53
C LEU A 303 7.83 -31.52 20.23
N LYS A 304 8.52 -32.06 21.22
CA LYS A 304 9.09 -33.40 21.06
C LYS A 304 7.93 -34.39 20.82
N PRO A 305 7.97 -35.23 19.79
CA PRO A 305 6.99 -36.28 19.69
C PRO A 305 7.04 -37.11 20.96
N LEU A 306 5.91 -37.40 21.54
CA LEU A 306 5.81 -38.35 22.65
C LEU A 306 6.22 -39.71 22.10
N ASN A 307 7.52 -40.02 22.09
CA ASN A 307 8.02 -41.32 21.70
C ASN A 307 7.49 -42.32 22.70
N LYS A 308 6.62 -43.20 22.22
CA LYS A 308 6.12 -44.34 22.98
C LYS A 308 7.09 -45.49 22.76
N TYR A 309 7.87 -45.82 23.79
CA TYR A 309 8.76 -46.99 23.75
C TYR A 309 7.98 -48.20 24.27
N TYR A 310 8.10 -49.31 23.56
CA TYR A 310 7.49 -50.58 23.96
C TYR A 310 8.61 -51.62 24.07
N LEU A 311 8.59 -52.35 25.18
CA LEU A 311 9.34 -53.61 25.31
C LEU A 311 8.47 -54.69 24.73
N ILE A 312 8.95 -55.43 23.72
CA ILE A 312 8.28 -56.57 23.19
C ILE A 312 8.93 -57.81 23.81
N SER A 313 8.16 -58.64 24.51
CA SER A 313 8.64 -59.91 25.06
C SER A 313 8.86 -60.92 23.96
N PRO A 314 9.68 -61.98 24.15
CA PRO A 314 9.82 -63.06 23.18
C PRO A 314 8.49 -63.76 22.79
N ALA A 315 7.49 -63.62 23.65
CA ALA A 315 6.13 -64.13 23.43
C ALA A 315 5.22 -63.18 22.64
N GLY A 316 5.76 -62.00 22.17
CA GLY A 316 5.00 -61.00 21.37
C GLY A 316 4.19 -60.01 22.19
N GLU A 317 4.30 -60.00 23.55
CA GLU A 317 3.59 -59.05 24.39
C GLU A 317 4.29 -57.69 24.40
N ALA A 318 3.57 -56.60 24.08
CA ALA A 318 4.08 -55.26 24.10
C ALA A 318 3.79 -54.55 25.43
N LYS A 319 4.85 -54.20 26.18
CA LYS A 319 4.73 -53.40 27.41
C LYS A 319 5.27 -52.01 27.21
N ARG A 320 4.44 -50.97 27.44
CA ARG A 320 4.83 -49.57 27.28
C ARG A 320 5.86 -49.19 28.36
N LEU A 321 7.06 -48.70 27.91
CA LEU A 321 8.06 -48.13 28.76
C LEU A 321 7.75 -46.66 29.03
N ILE A 322 7.67 -46.25 30.26
CA ILE A 322 7.62 -44.86 30.69
C ILE A 322 9.04 -44.52 31.16
N LEU A 323 9.79 -43.83 30.30
CA LEU A 323 11.05 -43.23 30.72
C LEU A 323 10.77 -41.99 31.56
N LYS A 324 11.23 -41.96 32.79
CA LYS A 324 11.15 -40.79 33.69
C LYS A 324 12.16 -39.74 33.28
#